data_0b3ebe727efd9905406d837fb859f58b
#
_entry.id   0b3ebe727efd9905406d837fb859f58b
#
_cell.length_a   1.000
_cell.length_b   1.000
_cell.length_c   1.000
_cell.angle_alpha   90.00
_cell.angle_beta   90.00
_cell.angle_gamma   90.00
#
_symmetry.space_group_name_H-M   'P 1'
#
loop_
_entity.id
_entity.type
_entity.pdbx_description
1 polymer ?
#
loop_
_entity_poly.entity_id
_entity_poly.type
_entity_poly.pdbx_seq_one_letter_code
_entity_poly.pdbx_strand_id
1 'polypeptide(L)'
;MQELIEKAKQLLSSGEVARVLGWRMGENVWDAEPAFFDTADSLDGFVYNGFCGANLSKYMIEAEKKEGKTLVFLKPCDSYSFNQLLREHRVSREKAYIVGVGCKGKLSLSRIPFDGILSISGAAYPDPAENLTVETLYGTQTLPYKSAMLERCHVCKGKEHVVYDELLGESSDTVDADRFAEVARIE
;
A
#
# COMPACT_ATOMS: atom_id res chain seq x y z
N MET A 1 3.60 6.72 -8.99
CA MET A 1 3.59 7.57 -7.76
C MET A 1 3.17 9.00 -8.05
N GLN A 2 3.77 9.65 -9.06
CA GLN A 2 3.44 11.03 -9.41
C GLN A 2 1.94 11.23 -9.71
N GLU A 3 1.34 10.33 -10.46
CA GLU A 3 -0.09 10.31 -10.78
C GLU A 3 -0.99 10.30 -9.52
N LEU A 4 -0.60 9.54 -8.48
CA LEU A 4 -1.33 9.52 -7.21
C LEU A 4 -1.26 10.87 -6.47
N ILE A 5 -0.09 11.51 -6.48
CA ILE A 5 0.12 12.82 -5.87
C ILE A 5 -0.67 13.90 -6.63
N GLU A 6 -0.61 13.89 -7.95
CA GLU A 6 -1.36 14.83 -8.80
C GLU A 6 -2.87 14.70 -8.57
N LYS A 7 -3.38 13.46 -8.53
CA LYS A 7 -4.79 13.21 -8.22
C LYS A 7 -5.17 13.73 -6.84
N ALA A 8 -4.35 13.48 -5.82
CA ALA A 8 -4.58 13.96 -4.47
C ALA A 8 -4.58 15.50 -4.40
N LYS A 9 -3.60 16.16 -5.06
CA LYS A 9 -3.52 17.62 -5.15
C LYS A 9 -4.76 18.21 -5.84
N GLN A 10 -5.20 17.60 -6.93
CA GLN A 10 -6.40 18.02 -7.66
C GLN A 10 -7.64 17.98 -6.76
N LEU A 11 -7.92 16.87 -6.09
CA LEU A 11 -9.09 16.69 -5.25
C LEU A 11 -9.09 17.57 -4.00
N LEU A 12 -7.93 17.81 -3.39
CA LEU A 12 -7.78 18.76 -2.29
C LEU A 12 -8.03 20.22 -2.77
N SER A 13 -7.44 20.60 -3.90
CA SER A 13 -7.55 21.97 -4.43
C SER A 13 -8.96 22.29 -4.91
N SER A 14 -9.70 21.31 -5.43
CA SER A 14 -11.11 21.48 -5.80
C SER A 14 -12.08 21.55 -4.61
N GLY A 15 -11.60 21.17 -3.41
CA GLY A 15 -12.46 21.06 -2.23
C GLY A 15 -13.38 19.84 -2.24
N GLU A 16 -13.20 18.90 -3.18
CA GLU A 16 -14.00 17.67 -3.24
C GLU A 16 -13.70 16.76 -2.06
N VAL A 17 -12.43 16.79 -1.58
CA VAL A 17 -12.02 16.12 -0.35
C VAL A 17 -11.38 17.10 0.62
N ALA A 18 -11.59 16.88 1.91
CA ALA A 18 -11.02 17.70 2.98
C ALA A 18 -9.62 17.23 3.41
N ARG A 19 -9.28 15.99 3.10
CA ARG A 19 -7.98 15.37 3.45
C ARG A 19 -7.71 14.15 2.61
N VAL A 20 -6.44 13.71 2.65
CA VAL A 20 -5.96 12.50 1.99
C VAL A 20 -5.42 11.54 3.05
N LEU A 21 -5.79 10.27 2.96
CA LEU A 21 -5.19 9.18 3.73
C LEU A 21 -4.30 8.36 2.80
N GLY A 22 -3.02 8.35 3.09
CA GLY A 22 -2.00 7.66 2.30
C GLY A 22 -0.86 7.15 3.17
N TRP A 23 0.32 7.05 2.59
CA TRP A 23 1.54 6.68 3.32
C TRP A 23 2.52 7.86 3.28
N ARG A 24 3.15 8.12 4.41
CA ARG A 24 4.25 9.07 4.56
C ARG A 24 5.56 8.33 4.66
N MET A 25 6.57 8.81 3.96
CA MET A 25 7.93 8.31 4.09
C MET A 25 8.56 8.85 5.38
N GLY A 26 9.18 7.95 6.16
CA GLY A 26 10.04 8.29 7.27
C GLY A 26 11.49 8.54 6.83
N GLU A 27 12.45 8.22 7.69
CA GLU A 27 13.87 8.43 7.39
C GLU A 27 14.39 7.50 6.30
N ASN A 28 13.85 6.28 6.21
CA ASN A 28 14.29 5.28 5.25
C ASN A 28 13.17 4.85 4.31
N VAL A 29 13.53 4.27 3.18
CA VAL A 29 12.57 3.79 2.17
C VAL A 29 11.60 2.73 2.71
N TRP A 30 11.97 2.01 3.76
CA TRP A 30 11.14 1.02 4.43
C TRP A 30 10.25 1.58 5.54
N ASP A 31 10.46 2.84 5.93
CA ASP A 31 9.69 3.51 6.97
C ASP A 31 8.46 4.21 6.35
N ALA A 32 7.56 3.42 5.77
CA ALA A 32 6.34 3.92 5.16
C ALA A 32 5.15 3.73 6.11
N GLU A 33 4.65 4.84 6.67
CA GLU A 33 3.60 4.85 7.68
C GLU A 33 2.29 5.46 7.15
N PRO A 34 1.12 4.96 7.59
CA PRO A 34 -0.16 5.60 7.31
C PRO A 34 -0.21 7.02 7.88
N ALA A 35 -0.64 7.97 7.05
CA ALA A 35 -0.73 9.36 7.43
C ALA A 35 -1.89 10.07 6.76
N PHE A 36 -2.42 11.10 7.45
CA PHE A 36 -3.34 12.08 6.89
C PHE A 36 -2.56 13.29 6.37
N PHE A 37 -3.02 13.82 5.24
CA PHE A 37 -2.52 15.01 4.57
C PHE A 37 -3.69 15.96 4.36
N ASP A 38 -3.65 17.13 4.98
CA ASP A 38 -4.76 18.08 4.95
C ASP A 38 -4.54 19.22 3.94
N THR A 39 -3.32 19.33 3.38
CA THR A 39 -2.95 20.36 2.40
C THR A 39 -2.15 19.76 1.24
N ALA A 40 -2.14 20.46 0.10
CA ALA A 40 -1.36 20.06 -1.06
C ALA A 40 0.15 20.01 -0.77
N ASP A 41 0.66 20.91 0.05
CA ASP A 41 2.08 20.97 0.42
C ASP A 41 2.47 19.80 1.32
N SER A 42 1.57 19.34 2.18
CA SER A 42 1.83 18.18 3.05
C SER A 42 2.04 16.88 2.28
N LEU A 43 1.59 16.81 1.01
CA LEU A 43 1.77 15.66 0.12
C LEU A 43 3.23 15.50 -0.38
N ASP A 44 4.12 16.44 -0.12
CA ASP A 44 5.54 16.27 -0.45
C ASP A 44 6.19 15.10 0.30
N GLY A 45 5.63 14.72 1.45
CA GLY A 45 6.02 13.51 2.19
C GLY A 45 5.28 12.23 1.78
N PHE A 46 4.39 12.30 0.79
CA PHE A 46 3.62 11.12 0.35
C PHE A 46 4.52 10.12 -0.39
N VAL A 47 4.32 8.83 -0.09
CA VAL A 47 5.01 7.72 -0.76
C VAL A 47 4.05 6.59 -1.07
N TYR A 48 4.30 5.90 -2.19
CA TYR A 48 3.73 4.59 -2.47
C TYR A 48 4.82 3.70 -3.08
N ASN A 49 5.34 2.78 -2.26
CA ASN A 49 6.46 1.90 -2.62
C ASN A 49 6.20 0.45 -2.14
N GLY A 50 7.20 -0.41 -2.27
CA GLY A 50 7.13 -1.80 -1.83
C GLY A 50 6.85 -1.98 -0.34
N PHE A 51 7.22 -1.04 0.51
CA PHE A 51 7.03 -1.10 1.96
C PHE A 51 5.69 -0.53 2.45
N CYS A 52 4.85 0.03 1.57
CA CYS A 52 3.50 0.50 1.91
C CYS A 52 2.54 -0.68 2.20
N GLY A 53 2.90 -1.51 3.17
CA GLY A 53 2.20 -2.74 3.53
C GLY A 53 0.97 -2.55 4.42
N ALA A 54 0.88 -1.43 5.14
CA ALA A 54 -0.25 -1.14 6.03
C ALA A 54 -1.59 -1.15 5.28
N ASN A 55 -2.65 -1.64 5.94
CA ASN A 55 -4.02 -1.56 5.43
C ASN A 55 -4.62 -0.22 5.84
N LEU A 56 -4.88 0.67 4.86
CA LEU A 56 -5.40 2.01 5.13
C LEU A 56 -6.88 2.00 5.51
N SER A 57 -7.66 0.98 5.14
CA SER A 57 -9.10 0.97 5.42
C SER A 57 -9.43 1.13 6.90
N LYS A 58 -8.62 0.57 7.80
CA LYS A 58 -8.83 0.69 9.25
C LYS A 58 -8.74 2.12 9.78
N TYR A 59 -7.94 2.97 9.13
CA TYR A 59 -7.77 4.37 9.54
C TYR A 59 -8.95 5.24 9.09
N MET A 60 -9.78 4.74 8.16
CA MET A 60 -11.02 5.40 7.78
C MET A 60 -12.03 5.47 8.94
N ILE A 61 -11.93 4.59 9.94
CA ILE A 61 -12.74 4.66 11.17
C ILE A 61 -12.45 5.95 11.95
N GLU A 62 -11.19 6.41 11.92
CA GLU A 62 -10.82 7.70 12.52
C GLU A 62 -11.28 8.86 11.64
N ALA A 63 -11.12 8.74 10.32
CA ALA A 63 -11.58 9.75 9.37
C ALA A 63 -13.08 9.95 9.42
N GLU A 64 -13.87 8.90 9.71
CA GLU A 64 -15.34 8.99 9.86
C GLU A 64 -15.79 9.99 10.91
N LYS A 65 -14.98 10.20 11.95
CA LYS A 65 -15.27 11.16 13.03
C LYS A 65 -14.99 12.60 12.66
N LYS A 66 -14.32 12.84 11.53
CA LYS A 66 -13.91 14.17 11.07
C LYS A 66 -14.91 14.69 10.03
N GLU A 67 -15.02 16.00 9.92
CA GLU A 67 -15.84 16.63 8.88
C GLU A 67 -15.20 16.52 7.51
N GLY A 68 -16.04 16.48 6.47
CA GLY A 68 -15.64 16.42 5.08
C GLY A 68 -15.25 14.99 4.61
N LYS A 69 -15.14 14.86 3.30
CA LYS A 69 -14.80 13.60 2.63
C LYS A 69 -13.28 13.36 2.68
N THR A 70 -12.87 12.13 2.85
CA THR A 70 -11.45 11.72 2.85
C THR A 70 -11.13 10.94 1.58
N LEU A 71 -10.13 11.38 0.82
CA LEU A 71 -9.50 10.56 -0.21
C LEU A 71 -8.69 9.45 0.47
N VAL A 72 -8.88 8.21 0.06
CA VAL A 72 -8.08 7.08 0.54
C VAL A 72 -7.56 6.25 -0.63
N PHE A 73 -6.27 5.91 -0.58
CA PHE A 73 -5.66 4.99 -1.53
C PHE A 73 -5.76 3.56 -1.01
N LEU A 74 -6.50 2.70 -1.71
CA LEU A 74 -6.71 1.32 -1.31
C LEU A 74 -6.04 0.36 -2.30
N LYS A 75 -5.24 -0.56 -1.78
CA LYS A 75 -4.82 -1.76 -2.52
C LYS A 75 -6.02 -2.70 -2.71
N PRO A 76 -6.00 -3.65 -3.66
CA PRO A 76 -7.08 -4.60 -3.82
C PRO A 76 -7.51 -5.26 -2.50
N CYS A 77 -6.55 -5.79 -1.73
CA CYS A 77 -6.87 -6.41 -0.43
C CYS A 77 -7.45 -5.44 0.61
N ASP A 78 -7.05 -4.15 0.57
CA ASP A 78 -7.60 -3.12 1.45
C ASP A 78 -9.04 -2.78 1.09
N SER A 79 -9.42 -2.86 -0.21
CA SER A 79 -10.79 -2.61 -0.67
C SER A 79 -11.79 -3.64 -0.12
N TYR A 80 -11.37 -4.90 0.04
CA TYR A 80 -12.18 -5.92 0.73
C TYR A 80 -12.41 -5.56 2.21
N SER A 81 -11.35 -5.13 2.89
CA SER A 81 -11.46 -4.68 4.29
C SER A 81 -12.37 -3.45 4.42
N PHE A 82 -12.25 -2.49 3.50
CA PHE A 82 -13.11 -1.30 3.49
C PHE A 82 -14.58 -1.69 3.24
N ASN A 83 -14.85 -2.59 2.29
CA ASN A 83 -16.20 -3.09 2.02
C ASN A 83 -16.80 -3.79 3.24
N GLN A 84 -15.98 -4.49 4.04
CA GLN A 84 -16.43 -5.08 5.30
C GLN A 84 -16.80 -3.99 6.33
N LEU A 85 -16.00 -2.93 6.47
CA LEU A 85 -16.31 -1.81 7.35
C LEU A 85 -17.59 -1.07 6.96
N LEU A 86 -17.89 -0.97 5.65
CA LEU A 86 -19.17 -0.44 5.16
C LEU A 86 -20.34 -1.30 5.62
N ARG A 87 -20.23 -2.63 5.49
CA ARG A 87 -21.28 -3.59 5.92
C ARG A 87 -21.50 -3.58 7.43
N GLU A 88 -20.46 -3.31 8.19
CA GLU A 88 -20.51 -3.16 9.64
C GLU A 88 -20.97 -1.77 10.10
N HIS A 89 -21.28 -0.85 9.17
CA HIS A 89 -21.65 0.53 9.45
C HIS A 89 -20.61 1.30 10.30
N ARG A 90 -19.34 0.94 10.16
CA ARG A 90 -18.23 1.60 10.86
C ARG A 90 -17.65 2.76 10.08
N VAL A 91 -17.92 2.81 8.79
CA VAL A 91 -17.57 3.90 7.88
C VAL A 91 -18.73 4.13 6.91
N SER A 92 -18.87 5.37 6.44
CA SER A 92 -19.90 5.76 5.47
C SER A 92 -19.28 5.92 4.08
N ARG A 93 -19.99 5.48 3.04
CA ARG A 93 -19.51 5.61 1.66
C ARG A 93 -19.39 7.07 1.23
N GLU A 94 -20.29 7.92 1.72
CA GLU A 94 -20.36 9.34 1.41
C GLU A 94 -19.14 10.13 1.93
N LYS A 95 -18.50 9.64 2.98
CA LYS A 95 -17.29 10.24 3.57
C LYS A 95 -15.98 9.76 2.95
N ALA A 96 -16.03 8.87 1.96
CA ALA A 96 -14.86 8.33 1.30
C ALA A 96 -14.85 8.66 -0.19
N TYR A 97 -13.71 9.13 -0.70
CA TYR A 97 -13.33 9.08 -2.10
C TYR A 97 -12.24 8.04 -2.24
N ILE A 98 -12.48 6.97 -2.97
CA ILE A 98 -11.61 5.80 -2.98
C ILE A 98 -10.88 5.73 -4.32
N VAL A 99 -9.57 5.88 -4.27
CA VAL A 99 -8.69 5.57 -5.39
C VAL A 99 -8.07 4.20 -5.16
N GLY A 100 -8.48 3.25 -5.98
CA GLY A 100 -7.86 1.93 -6.03
C GLY A 100 -6.48 2.02 -6.66
N VAL A 101 -5.46 1.50 -5.97
CA VAL A 101 -4.07 1.53 -6.46
C VAL A 101 -3.59 0.14 -6.80
N GLY A 102 -2.91 0.00 -7.95
CA GLY A 102 -2.29 -1.24 -8.36
C GLY A 102 -1.32 -1.77 -7.30
N CYS A 103 -1.29 -3.10 -7.13
CA CYS A 103 -0.42 -3.74 -6.15
C CYS A 103 0.23 -5.00 -6.72
N LYS A 104 1.55 -5.02 -6.75
CA LYS A 104 2.38 -6.16 -7.19
C LYS A 104 3.03 -6.92 -6.01
N GLY A 105 2.45 -6.80 -4.82
CA GLY A 105 2.99 -7.35 -3.58
C GLY A 105 3.72 -6.29 -2.75
N LYS A 106 3.88 -6.56 -1.45
CA LYS A 106 4.52 -5.65 -0.49
C LYS A 106 5.65 -6.36 0.23
N LEU A 107 6.67 -5.60 0.57
CA LEU A 107 7.91 -6.06 1.21
C LEU A 107 7.80 -6.05 2.74
N SER A 108 8.67 -6.83 3.37
CA SER A 108 8.95 -6.78 4.79
C SER A 108 10.45 -6.70 5.02
N LEU A 109 10.90 -5.73 5.81
CA LEU A 109 12.31 -5.63 6.19
C LEU A 109 12.79 -6.90 6.92
N SER A 110 11.95 -7.53 7.73
CA SER A 110 12.28 -8.77 8.45
C SER A 110 12.54 -9.98 7.55
N ARG A 111 12.23 -9.89 6.27
CA ARG A 111 12.51 -10.94 5.26
C ARG A 111 13.77 -10.65 4.43
N ILE A 112 14.46 -9.57 4.71
CA ILE A 112 15.74 -9.22 4.11
C ILE A 112 16.83 -9.73 5.05
N PRO A 113 17.58 -10.79 4.68
CA PRO A 113 18.46 -11.51 5.60
C PRO A 113 19.85 -10.87 5.70
N PHE A 114 19.91 -9.53 5.74
CA PHE A 114 21.17 -8.79 5.82
C PHE A 114 21.19 -7.89 7.04
N ASP A 115 22.34 -7.82 7.70
CA ASP A 115 22.58 -6.91 8.82
C ASP A 115 23.19 -5.59 8.34
N GLY A 116 23.01 -4.55 9.14
CA GLY A 116 23.61 -3.25 8.88
C GLY A 116 23.11 -2.57 7.59
N ILE A 117 21.83 -2.70 7.29
CA ILE A 117 21.20 -2.13 6.09
C ILE A 117 21.28 -0.60 6.16
N LEU A 118 21.82 0.00 5.10
CA LEU A 118 21.95 1.45 4.91
C LEU A 118 20.92 1.97 3.90
N SER A 119 20.70 1.26 2.79
CA SER A 119 19.73 1.62 1.78
C SER A 119 19.17 0.39 1.05
N ILE A 120 17.98 0.56 0.45
CA ILE A 120 17.35 -0.47 -0.38
C ILE A 120 16.83 0.19 -1.66
N SER A 121 17.34 -0.24 -2.81
CA SER A 121 16.90 0.16 -4.14
C SER A 121 16.02 -0.92 -4.78
N GLY A 122 15.18 -0.54 -5.77
CA GLY A 122 14.23 -1.44 -6.42
C GLY A 122 12.86 -1.52 -5.72
N ALA A 123 12.71 -0.90 -4.54
CA ALA A 123 11.45 -0.90 -3.81
C ALA A 123 10.44 0.17 -4.29
N ALA A 124 10.88 1.20 -5.01
CA ALA A 124 10.05 2.33 -5.44
C ALA A 124 8.98 1.92 -6.47
N TYR A 125 9.33 1.00 -7.37
CA TYR A 125 8.44 0.45 -8.39
C TYR A 125 8.46 -1.06 -8.28
N PRO A 126 7.60 -1.65 -7.41
CA PRO A 126 7.63 -3.07 -7.16
C PRO A 126 7.43 -3.88 -8.44
N ASP A 127 8.43 -4.66 -8.82
CA ASP A 127 8.32 -5.70 -9.83
C ASP A 127 8.80 -7.03 -9.23
N PRO A 128 7.90 -8.02 -9.06
CA PRO A 128 8.26 -9.32 -8.53
C PRO A 128 9.28 -10.11 -9.37
N ALA A 129 9.49 -9.71 -10.63
CA ALA A 129 10.51 -10.31 -11.51
C ALA A 129 11.90 -9.72 -11.32
N GLU A 130 12.01 -8.57 -10.66
CA GLU A 130 13.27 -7.86 -10.45
C GLU A 130 13.93 -8.21 -9.11
N ASN A 131 15.14 -7.71 -8.93
CA ASN A 131 15.90 -7.83 -7.70
C ASN A 131 15.89 -6.52 -6.91
N LEU A 132 15.94 -6.64 -5.60
CA LEU A 132 16.31 -5.56 -4.71
C LEU A 132 17.83 -5.49 -4.60
N THR A 133 18.35 -4.26 -4.58
CA THR A 133 19.75 -4.01 -4.22
C THR A 133 19.77 -3.40 -2.82
N VAL A 134 20.51 -4.04 -1.92
CA VAL A 134 20.62 -3.64 -0.51
C VAL A 134 22.06 -3.24 -0.23
N GLU A 135 22.28 -2.00 0.14
CA GLU A 135 23.56 -1.53 0.64
C GLU A 135 23.63 -1.76 2.15
N THR A 136 24.71 -2.37 2.59
CA THR A 136 24.95 -2.65 4.00
C THR A 136 26.32 -2.11 4.42
N LEU A 137 26.58 -2.08 5.73
CA LEU A 137 27.92 -1.78 6.28
C LEU A 137 29.01 -2.74 5.77
N TYR A 138 28.63 -3.89 5.23
CA TYR A 138 29.53 -4.95 4.79
C TYR A 138 29.63 -5.07 3.26
N GLY A 139 28.97 -4.15 2.52
CA GLY A 139 28.95 -4.12 1.06
C GLY A 139 27.55 -4.26 0.47
N THR A 140 27.49 -4.25 -0.86
CA THR A 140 26.25 -4.32 -1.61
C THR A 140 25.82 -5.76 -1.81
N GLN A 141 24.56 -6.06 -1.53
CA GLN A 141 23.93 -7.36 -1.68
C GLN A 141 22.73 -7.25 -2.61
N THR A 142 22.34 -8.34 -3.26
CA THR A 142 21.12 -8.41 -4.06
C THR A 142 20.28 -9.61 -3.66
N LEU A 143 18.96 -9.44 -3.70
CA LEU A 143 18.03 -10.56 -3.50
C LEU A 143 16.78 -10.37 -4.38
N PRO A 144 16.12 -11.48 -4.79
CA PRO A 144 14.89 -11.39 -5.55
C PRO A 144 13.81 -10.64 -4.76
N TYR A 145 13.06 -9.74 -5.40
CA TYR A 145 11.95 -9.00 -4.78
C TYR A 145 10.98 -9.96 -4.07
N LYS A 146 10.65 -11.09 -4.72
CA LYS A 146 9.76 -12.12 -4.16
C LYS A 146 10.23 -12.65 -2.80
N SER A 147 11.53 -12.81 -2.59
CA SER A 147 12.08 -13.33 -1.32
C SER A 147 11.82 -12.40 -0.14
N ALA A 148 11.76 -11.09 -0.39
CA ALA A 148 11.49 -10.07 0.60
C ALA A 148 9.99 -9.74 0.76
N MET A 149 9.10 -10.33 -0.05
CA MET A 149 7.66 -10.07 0.03
C MET A 149 7.06 -10.59 1.34
N LEU A 150 6.05 -9.88 1.82
CA LEU A 150 5.19 -10.35 2.91
C LEU A 150 4.55 -11.70 2.54
N GLU A 151 4.52 -12.62 3.50
CA GLU A 151 3.95 -13.97 3.31
C GLU A 151 2.54 -13.93 2.70
N ARG A 152 1.67 -13.10 3.25
CA ARG A 152 0.30 -12.92 2.73
C ARG A 152 0.24 -12.45 1.27
N CYS A 153 1.32 -11.85 0.74
CA CYS A 153 1.37 -11.38 -0.64
C CYS A 153 1.70 -12.51 -1.62
N HIS A 154 2.38 -13.57 -1.19
CA HIS A 154 2.62 -14.77 -2.00
C HIS A 154 1.34 -15.54 -2.32
N VAL A 155 0.36 -15.51 -1.41
CA VAL A 155 -0.92 -16.19 -1.53
C VAL A 155 -2.11 -15.21 -1.67
N CYS A 156 -1.82 -14.00 -2.13
CA CYS A 156 -2.80 -12.92 -2.19
C CYS A 156 -3.91 -13.20 -3.22
N LYS A 157 -5.17 -13.13 -2.79
CA LYS A 157 -6.35 -13.18 -3.66
C LYS A 157 -6.80 -11.83 -4.19
N GLY A 158 -6.31 -10.75 -3.62
CA GLY A 158 -6.75 -9.39 -3.92
C GLY A 158 -6.16 -8.88 -5.22
N LYS A 159 -6.65 -9.40 -6.36
CA LYS A 159 -6.27 -8.92 -7.69
C LYS A 159 -7.12 -7.73 -8.13
N GLU A 160 -8.38 -7.72 -7.73
CA GLU A 160 -9.38 -6.75 -8.13
C GLU A 160 -9.91 -5.97 -6.93
N HIS A 161 -10.23 -4.71 -7.17
CA HIS A 161 -10.88 -3.87 -6.17
C HIS A 161 -12.39 -4.13 -6.17
N VAL A 162 -12.98 -4.26 -5.00
CA VAL A 162 -14.44 -4.48 -4.83
C VAL A 162 -15.20 -3.20 -4.53
N VAL A 163 -14.51 -2.13 -4.18
CA VAL A 163 -15.06 -0.79 -3.97
C VAL A 163 -14.03 0.26 -4.33
N TYR A 164 -14.40 1.20 -5.18
CA TYR A 164 -13.58 2.32 -5.62
C TYR A 164 -14.42 3.37 -6.35
N ASP A 165 -13.91 4.57 -6.50
CA ASP A 165 -14.40 5.62 -7.40
C ASP A 165 -13.55 5.66 -8.67
N GLU A 166 -12.24 5.45 -8.54
CA GLU A 166 -11.27 5.48 -9.64
C GLU A 166 -10.17 4.44 -9.42
N LEU A 167 -9.59 3.93 -10.50
CA LEU A 167 -8.47 2.99 -10.45
C LEU A 167 -7.23 3.61 -11.08
N LEU A 168 -6.09 3.53 -10.39
CA LEU A 168 -4.79 3.98 -10.86
C LEU A 168 -3.75 2.85 -10.72
N GLY A 169 -3.06 2.57 -11.84
CA GLY A 169 -2.05 1.51 -11.92
C GLY A 169 -2.64 0.10 -12.01
N GLU A 170 -1.76 -0.86 -12.25
CA GLU A 170 -2.10 -2.26 -12.47
C GLU A 170 -1.67 -3.13 -11.30
N SER A 171 -2.47 -4.14 -10.99
CA SER A 171 -2.11 -5.20 -10.05
C SER A 171 -1.46 -6.37 -10.78
N SER A 172 -0.53 -7.09 -10.12
CA SER A 172 0.05 -8.27 -10.72
C SER A 172 -0.92 -9.45 -10.68
N ASP A 173 -0.93 -10.24 -11.74
CA ASP A 173 -1.69 -11.50 -11.82
C ASP A 173 -1.02 -12.67 -11.10
N THR A 174 0.11 -12.45 -10.45
CA THR A 174 0.96 -13.49 -9.89
C THR A 174 0.43 -14.03 -8.57
N VAL A 175 -0.56 -14.89 -8.61
CA VAL A 175 -0.78 -15.86 -7.55
C VAL A 175 -0.95 -17.23 -8.17
N ASP A 176 0.16 -17.92 -8.31
CA ASP A 176 0.22 -19.31 -8.77
C ASP A 176 0.35 -20.31 -7.60
N ALA A 177 0.35 -19.84 -6.38
CA ALA A 177 0.50 -20.71 -5.23
C ALA A 177 -0.86 -21.30 -4.84
N ASP A 178 -0.95 -22.63 -4.82
CA ASP A 178 -2.01 -23.29 -4.08
C ASP A 178 -1.90 -22.92 -2.59
N ARG A 179 -2.72 -21.96 -2.18
CA ARG A 179 -2.72 -21.44 -0.81
C ARG A 179 -3.17 -22.45 0.24
N PHE A 180 -3.67 -23.62 -0.17
CA PHE A 180 -4.03 -24.71 0.68
C PHE A 180 -3.01 -25.86 0.67
N ALA A 181 -1.89 -25.72 -0.07
CA ALA A 181 -0.85 -26.73 -0.14
C ALA A 181 -0.29 -27.13 1.24
N GLU A 182 -0.19 -26.17 2.17
CA GLU A 182 0.25 -26.48 3.54
C GLU A 182 -0.81 -27.28 4.32
N VAL A 183 -2.09 -27.05 4.06
CA VAL A 183 -3.19 -27.85 4.69
C VAL A 183 -3.15 -29.29 4.17
N ALA A 184 -2.94 -29.49 2.87
CA ALA A 184 -2.82 -30.82 2.27
C ALA A 184 -1.62 -31.64 2.78
N ARG A 185 -0.61 -31.01 3.39
CA ARG A 185 0.54 -31.68 4.02
C ARG A 185 0.25 -32.18 5.43
N ILE A 186 -0.87 -31.76 6.03
CA ILE A 186 -1.24 -32.11 7.41
C ILE A 186 -2.11 -33.40 7.42
N GLU A 187 -2.69 -33.78 6.28
CA GLU A 187 -3.42 -35.04 6.09
C GLU A 187 -2.45 -36.22 5.82
#